data_80c8d60c091230860df67939ac61e2f3
#
_entry.id   80c8d60c091230860df67939ac61e2f3
#
_cell.length_a   1.000
_cell.length_b   1.000
_cell.length_c   1.000
_cell.angle_alpha   90.00
_cell.angle_beta   90.00
_cell.angle_gamma   90.00
#
_symmetry.space_group_name_H-M   'P 1'
#
loop_
_entity.id
_entity.type
_entity.pdbx_description
1 polymer ?
#
loop_
_entity_poly.entity_id
_entity_poly.type
_entity_poly.pdbx_seq_one_letter_code
_entity_poly.pdbx_strand_id
1 'polypeptide(L)'
;MSRVARFHADRTNQKLYFARLSCQQAEQIDHVQQAQAYREAAVFHLHGAVLAFLQELVRYYRLNDFQPTLKSIEEQMAAKGQVSPEVVVMQQLSKDGFI
;
A
#
# COMPACT_ATOMS: atom_id res chain seq x y z
N MET A 1 -17.82 -2.28 -10.54
CA MET A 1 -16.40 -2.67 -10.31
C MET A 1 -16.18 -4.08 -10.82
N SER A 2 -15.13 -4.32 -11.58
CA SER A 2 -14.81 -5.64 -12.07
C SER A 2 -14.38 -6.57 -10.93
N ARG A 3 -14.40 -7.88 -11.18
CA ARG A 3 -13.94 -8.87 -10.19
C ARG A 3 -12.49 -8.61 -9.78
N VAL A 4 -11.62 -8.31 -10.74
CA VAL A 4 -10.20 -8.10 -10.47
C VAL A 4 -9.97 -6.80 -9.70
N ALA A 5 -10.69 -5.73 -10.04
CA ALA A 5 -10.60 -4.47 -9.32
C ALA A 5 -11.07 -4.64 -7.87
N ARG A 6 -12.15 -5.39 -7.66
CA ARG A 6 -12.64 -5.71 -6.30
C ARG A 6 -11.60 -6.51 -5.51
N PHE A 7 -10.97 -7.48 -6.16
CA PHE A 7 -9.91 -8.27 -5.52
C PHE A 7 -8.80 -7.38 -4.98
N HIS A 8 -8.30 -6.44 -5.77
CA HIS A 8 -7.22 -5.56 -5.32
C HIS A 8 -7.68 -4.62 -4.20
N ALA A 9 -8.90 -4.10 -4.27
CA ALA A 9 -9.44 -3.25 -3.21
C ALA A 9 -9.61 -4.04 -1.91
N ASP A 10 -10.14 -5.25 -1.98
CA ASP A 10 -10.30 -6.13 -0.82
C ASP A 10 -8.94 -6.50 -0.23
N ARG A 11 -7.94 -6.74 -1.09
CA ARG A 11 -6.59 -7.06 -0.66
C ARG A 11 -5.94 -5.90 0.09
N THR A 12 -6.08 -4.69 -0.42
CA THR A 12 -5.56 -3.48 0.24
C THR A 12 -6.20 -3.34 1.62
N ASN A 13 -7.52 -3.43 1.70
CA ASN A 13 -8.25 -3.27 2.95
C ASN A 13 -7.91 -4.37 3.95
N GLN A 14 -7.75 -5.61 3.49
CA GLN A 14 -7.36 -6.72 4.34
C GLN A 14 -5.97 -6.49 4.95
N LYS A 15 -5.01 -6.04 4.14
CA LYS A 15 -3.65 -5.78 4.62
C LYS A 15 -3.60 -4.64 5.62
N LEU A 16 -4.39 -3.58 5.40
CA LEU A 16 -4.51 -2.48 6.36
C LEU A 16 -5.10 -2.95 7.69
N TYR A 17 -6.12 -3.81 7.62
CA TYR A 17 -6.73 -4.39 8.82
C TYR A 17 -5.71 -5.25 9.59
N PHE A 18 -4.95 -6.09 8.89
CA PHE A 18 -3.92 -6.92 9.51
C PHE A 18 -2.83 -6.07 10.18
N ALA A 19 -2.42 -4.97 9.52
CA ALA A 19 -1.46 -4.05 10.11
C ALA A 19 -1.99 -3.46 11.41
N ARG A 20 -3.25 -3.05 11.43
CA ARG A 20 -3.90 -2.51 12.63
C ARG A 20 -3.92 -3.53 13.76
N LEU A 21 -4.34 -4.77 13.46
CA LEU A 21 -4.39 -5.84 14.47
C LEU A 21 -3.00 -6.10 15.05
N SER A 22 -1.98 -6.13 14.20
CA SER A 22 -0.61 -6.37 14.64
C SER A 22 -0.12 -5.25 15.57
N CYS A 23 -0.42 -3.99 15.23
CA CYS A 23 -0.08 -2.85 16.09
C CYS A 23 -0.80 -2.93 17.44
N GLN A 24 -2.09 -3.30 17.45
CA GLN A 24 -2.86 -3.43 18.69
C GLN A 24 -2.28 -4.53 19.57
N GLN A 25 -1.87 -5.65 18.98
CA GLN A 25 -1.23 -6.72 19.73
C GLN A 25 0.10 -6.27 20.33
N ALA A 26 0.90 -5.52 19.56
CA ALA A 26 2.17 -5.01 20.05
C ALA A 26 2.00 -4.11 21.27
N GLU A 27 0.94 -3.29 21.29
CA GLU A 27 0.65 -2.39 22.40
C GLU A 27 0.23 -3.13 23.67
N GLN A 28 -0.35 -4.33 23.54
CA GLN A 28 -0.89 -5.09 24.67
C GLN A 28 0.10 -6.07 25.27
N ILE A 29 1.25 -6.27 24.65
CA ILE A 29 2.22 -7.27 25.06
C ILE A 29 3.38 -6.60 25.81
N ASP A 30 3.65 -7.08 27.04
CA ASP A 30 4.74 -6.56 27.84
C ASP A 30 6.10 -7.16 27.47
N HIS A 31 6.11 -8.29 26.79
CA HIS A 31 7.35 -8.95 26.39
C HIS A 31 7.95 -8.26 25.17
N VAL A 32 9.17 -7.73 25.31
CA VAL A 32 9.82 -6.88 24.30
C VAL A 32 9.97 -7.56 22.95
N GLN A 33 10.43 -8.81 22.93
CA GLN A 33 10.64 -9.53 21.67
C GLN A 33 9.34 -9.87 20.96
N GLN A 34 8.29 -10.22 21.73
CA GLN A 34 7.00 -10.50 21.14
C GLN A 34 6.37 -9.22 20.57
N ALA A 35 6.47 -8.12 21.32
CA ALA A 35 5.98 -6.83 20.82
C ALA A 35 6.71 -6.43 19.54
N GLN A 36 8.03 -6.66 19.46
CA GLN A 36 8.81 -6.37 18.26
C GLN A 36 8.36 -7.21 17.07
N ALA A 37 8.07 -8.49 17.30
CA ALA A 37 7.57 -9.36 16.23
C ALA A 37 6.26 -8.85 15.65
N TYR A 38 5.35 -8.38 16.52
CA TYR A 38 4.08 -7.81 16.03
C TYR A 38 4.27 -6.48 15.31
N ARG A 39 5.22 -5.64 15.76
CA ARG A 39 5.54 -4.41 15.04
C ARG A 39 6.11 -4.69 13.65
N GLU A 40 6.97 -5.67 13.53
CA GLU A 40 7.52 -6.08 12.23
C GLU A 40 6.42 -6.65 11.33
N ALA A 41 5.50 -7.43 11.89
CA ALA A 41 4.35 -7.92 11.15
C ALA A 41 3.49 -6.77 10.63
N ALA A 42 3.28 -5.72 11.44
CA ALA A 42 2.53 -4.54 11.02
C ALA A 42 3.20 -3.86 9.83
N VAL A 43 4.53 -3.69 9.86
CA VAL A 43 5.28 -3.09 8.74
C VAL A 43 5.15 -3.95 7.48
N PHE A 44 5.26 -5.26 7.62
CA PHE A 44 5.10 -6.20 6.51
C PHE A 44 3.71 -6.06 5.87
N HIS A 45 2.66 -6.00 6.68
CA HIS A 45 1.30 -5.86 6.17
C HIS A 45 1.08 -4.49 5.53
N LEU A 46 1.66 -3.42 6.09
CA LEU A 46 1.59 -2.09 5.48
C LEU A 46 2.26 -2.07 4.11
N HIS A 47 3.41 -2.72 3.99
CA HIS A 47 4.09 -2.86 2.71
C HIS A 47 3.21 -3.60 1.70
N GLY A 48 2.57 -4.68 2.13
CA GLY A 48 1.62 -5.41 1.30
C GLY A 48 0.43 -4.54 0.86
N ALA A 49 -0.04 -3.66 1.76
CA ALA A 49 -1.12 -2.73 1.42
C ALA A 49 -0.68 -1.74 0.34
N VAL A 50 0.54 -1.21 0.43
CA VAL A 50 1.09 -0.31 -0.59
C VAL A 50 1.13 -1.01 -1.95
N LEU A 51 1.67 -2.23 -2.01
CA LEU A 51 1.74 -2.99 -3.25
C LEU A 51 0.36 -3.25 -3.84
N ALA A 52 -0.62 -3.62 -3.00
CA ALA A 52 -1.98 -3.85 -3.45
C ALA A 52 -2.62 -2.56 -3.98
N PHE A 53 -2.38 -1.44 -3.30
CA PHE A 53 -2.90 -0.15 -3.71
C PHE A 53 -2.30 0.31 -5.05
N LEU A 54 -1.01 0.06 -5.28
CA LEU A 54 -0.39 0.35 -6.58
C LEU A 54 -1.08 -0.43 -7.70
N GLN A 55 -1.49 -1.68 -7.45
CA GLN A 55 -2.26 -2.46 -8.41
C GLN A 55 -3.64 -1.85 -8.65
N GLU A 56 -4.29 -1.33 -7.61
CA GLU A 56 -5.56 -0.62 -7.79
C GLU A 56 -5.39 0.60 -8.69
N LEU A 57 -4.33 1.37 -8.51
CA LEU A 57 -4.06 2.56 -9.33
C LEU A 57 -3.82 2.18 -10.79
N VAL A 58 -3.06 1.11 -11.04
CA VAL A 58 -2.81 0.62 -12.40
C VAL A 58 -4.14 0.32 -13.10
N ARG A 59 -5.07 -0.35 -12.43
CA ARG A 59 -6.36 -0.69 -13.02
C ARG A 59 -7.25 0.52 -13.17
N TYR A 60 -7.28 1.39 -12.17
CA TYR A 60 -8.13 2.59 -12.20
C TYR A 60 -7.74 3.51 -13.35
N TYR A 61 -6.43 3.74 -13.55
CA TYR A 61 -5.92 4.62 -14.60
C TYR A 61 -5.62 3.87 -15.91
N ARG A 62 -5.94 2.58 -15.97
CA ARG A 62 -5.74 1.73 -17.16
C ARG A 62 -4.30 1.76 -17.65
N LEU A 63 -3.36 1.63 -16.73
CA LEU A 63 -1.95 1.54 -17.04
C LEU A 63 -1.58 0.11 -17.42
N ASN A 64 -0.49 -0.06 -18.15
CA ASN A 64 0.01 -1.37 -18.55
C ASN A 64 1.29 -1.67 -17.76
N ASP A 65 1.12 -2.25 -16.57
CA ASP A 65 2.23 -2.50 -15.66
C ASP A 65 1.91 -3.72 -14.80
N PHE A 66 2.72 -4.77 -14.90
CA PHE A 66 2.53 -5.99 -14.13
C PHE A 66 3.12 -5.92 -12.73
N GLN A 67 4.17 -5.13 -12.55
CA GLN A 67 4.83 -4.97 -11.27
C GLN A 67 5.02 -3.48 -10.97
N PRO A 68 3.92 -2.78 -10.67
CA PRO A 68 3.98 -1.34 -10.51
C PRO A 68 4.79 -0.94 -9.27
N THR A 69 5.57 0.13 -9.46
CA THR A 69 6.20 0.86 -8.38
C THR A 69 5.63 2.27 -8.40
N LEU A 70 5.84 3.02 -7.33
CA LEU A 70 5.41 4.42 -7.32
C LEU A 70 6.06 5.17 -8.49
N LYS A 71 7.35 4.94 -8.73
CA LYS A 71 8.09 5.58 -9.83
C LYS A 71 7.51 5.20 -11.19
N SER A 72 7.21 3.93 -11.43
CA SER A 72 6.67 3.49 -12.72
C SER A 72 5.30 4.11 -12.98
N ILE A 73 4.47 4.24 -11.96
CA ILE A 73 3.16 4.87 -12.08
C ILE A 73 3.31 6.37 -12.36
N GLU A 74 4.22 7.05 -11.66
CA GLU A 74 4.52 8.47 -11.91
C GLU A 74 4.90 8.70 -13.37
N GLU A 75 5.81 7.88 -13.90
CA GLU A 75 6.27 7.99 -15.28
C GLU A 75 5.13 7.76 -16.28
N GLN A 76 4.29 6.76 -16.05
CA GLN A 76 3.17 6.46 -16.93
C GLN A 76 2.09 7.55 -16.90
N MET A 77 1.81 8.09 -15.71
CA MET A 77 0.86 9.20 -15.58
C MET A 77 1.38 10.44 -16.28
N ALA A 78 2.66 10.76 -16.13
CA ALA A 78 3.28 11.90 -16.83
C ALA A 78 3.21 11.71 -18.34
N ALA A 79 3.46 10.51 -18.84
CA ALA A 79 3.37 10.22 -20.28
C ALA A 79 1.96 10.42 -20.84
N LYS A 80 0.93 10.19 -20.01
CA LYS A 80 -0.46 10.41 -20.39
C LYS A 80 -0.93 11.87 -20.19
N GLY A 81 -0.08 12.70 -19.57
CA GLY A 81 -0.48 14.07 -19.23
C GLY A 81 -1.53 14.14 -18.14
N GLN A 82 -1.64 13.12 -17.30
CA GLN A 82 -2.63 13.04 -16.23
C GLN A 82 -2.00 13.29 -14.87
N VAL A 83 -2.79 13.87 -13.96
CA VAL A 83 -2.38 14.08 -12.57
C VAL A 83 -3.31 13.25 -11.69
N SER A 84 -2.72 12.45 -10.78
CA SER A 84 -3.46 11.64 -9.84
C SER A 84 -3.30 12.19 -8.43
N PRO A 85 -4.39 12.55 -7.74
CA PRO A 85 -4.29 12.97 -6.33
C PRO A 85 -3.67 11.89 -5.44
N GLU A 86 -3.97 10.62 -5.71
CA GLU A 86 -3.45 9.49 -4.95
C GLU A 86 -1.94 9.38 -5.10
N VAL A 87 -1.42 9.56 -6.32
CA VAL A 87 0.01 9.52 -6.59
C VAL A 87 0.72 10.68 -5.88
N VAL A 88 0.12 11.87 -5.89
CA VAL A 88 0.68 13.04 -5.18
C VAL A 88 0.82 12.75 -3.69
N VAL A 89 -0.21 12.17 -3.07
CA VAL A 89 -0.15 11.79 -1.64
C VAL A 89 0.94 10.76 -1.39
N MET A 90 1.05 9.74 -2.24
CA MET A 90 2.08 8.72 -2.10
C MET A 90 3.48 9.28 -2.27
N GLN A 91 3.67 10.23 -3.20
CA GLN A 91 4.95 10.92 -3.37
C GLN A 91 5.35 11.66 -2.09
N GLN A 92 4.40 12.34 -1.46
CA GLN A 92 4.66 13.05 -0.20
C GLN A 92 5.01 12.08 0.92
N LEU A 93 4.28 10.97 1.04
CA LEU A 93 4.57 9.95 2.03
C LEU A 93 5.95 9.34 1.83
N SER A 94 6.36 9.15 0.58
CA SER A 94 7.69 8.64 0.25
C SER A 94 8.78 9.62 0.68
N LYS A 95 8.59 10.91 0.43
CA LYS A 95 9.54 11.96 0.87
C LYS A 95 9.66 12.02 2.37
N ASP A 96 8.56 11.78 3.08
CA ASP A 96 8.51 11.80 4.54
C ASP A 96 9.03 10.49 5.16
N GLY A 97 9.42 9.52 4.34
CA GLY A 97 10.01 8.26 4.80
C GLY A 97 9.00 7.19 5.21
N PHE A 98 7.72 7.35 4.89
CA PHE A 98 6.70 6.35 5.23
C PHE A 98 6.63 5.18 4.25
N ILE A 99 7.10 5.38 3.03
CA ILE A 99 7.14 4.32 2.01
C ILE A 99 8.39 4.41 1.15
#